data_3590bf2f0a0f384d47ce2afcf789af6a
#
_entry.id   3590bf2f0a0f384d47ce2afcf789af6a
#
_cell.length_a   1.000
_cell.length_b   1.000
_cell.length_c   1.000
_cell.angle_alpha   90.00
_cell.angle_beta   90.00
_cell.angle_gamma   90.00
#
_symmetry.space_group_name_H-M   'P 1'
#
loop_
_entity.id
_entity.type
_entity.pdbx_description
1 polymer ?
#
loop_
_entity_poly.entity_id
_entity_poly.type
_entity_poly.pdbx_seq_one_letter_code
_entity_poly.pdbx_strand_id
1 'polypeptide(L)'
;MGRKAAIIYGNDSISYSGLLKHIGQYAASFKIEKSGTAALFFENRPEWVYSFYAIWKNQGIPVPIDHLATADEVAYILNDCRPEIVFTSKNNRETLLKAIEIAGLTTQIIDIDSLSN
;
A
#
# COMPACT_ATOMS: atom_id res chain seq x y z
N MET A 1 -23.59 -13.71 3.89
CA MET A 1 -22.24 -13.57 3.33
C MET A 1 -21.49 -12.39 3.91
N GLY A 2 -22.08 -11.20 3.97
CA GLY A 2 -21.40 -10.01 4.44
C GLY A 2 -21.01 -9.97 5.91
N ARG A 3 -21.45 -10.95 6.71
CA ARG A 3 -21.17 -10.97 8.14
C ARG A 3 -20.01 -11.90 8.53
N LYS A 4 -19.49 -12.65 7.58
CA LYS A 4 -18.39 -13.54 7.84
C LYS A 4 -17.10 -12.73 7.93
N ALA A 5 -16.29 -12.99 8.96
CA ALA A 5 -15.03 -12.29 9.12
C ALA A 5 -14.06 -12.65 7.99
N ALA A 6 -13.50 -11.64 7.34
CA ALA A 6 -12.51 -11.82 6.28
C ALA A 6 -11.11 -11.53 6.77
N ILE A 7 -10.97 -10.63 7.75
CA ILE A 7 -9.67 -10.23 8.30
C ILE A 7 -9.79 -10.18 9.81
N ILE A 8 -8.79 -10.71 10.49
CA ILE A 8 -8.66 -10.60 11.95
C ILE A 8 -7.33 -9.91 12.22
N TYR A 9 -7.37 -8.81 12.97
CA TYR A 9 -6.19 -8.03 13.32
C TYR A 9 -6.23 -7.76 14.83
N GLY A 10 -5.35 -8.41 15.58
CA GLY A 10 -5.40 -8.35 17.03
C GLY A 10 -6.73 -8.86 17.55
N ASN A 11 -7.47 -8.00 18.25
CA ASN A 11 -8.82 -8.31 18.76
C ASN A 11 -9.93 -7.83 17.82
N ASP A 12 -9.55 -7.21 16.69
CA ASP A 12 -10.52 -6.66 15.75
C ASP A 12 -10.74 -7.62 14.59
N SER A 13 -11.93 -7.62 14.05
CA SER A 13 -12.25 -8.37 12.85
C SER A 13 -13.01 -7.49 11.89
N ILE A 14 -12.82 -7.76 10.59
CA ILE A 14 -13.48 -7.00 9.53
C ILE A 14 -14.31 -7.99 8.73
N SER A 15 -15.60 -7.68 8.58
CA SER A 15 -16.51 -8.51 7.82
C SER A 15 -16.15 -8.49 6.33
N TYR A 16 -16.63 -9.49 5.60
CA TYR A 16 -16.36 -9.57 4.17
C TYR A 16 -16.92 -8.35 3.42
N SER A 17 -18.14 -7.92 3.76
CA SER A 17 -18.73 -6.73 3.14
C SER A 17 -17.96 -5.47 3.50
N GLY A 18 -17.45 -5.36 4.74
CA GLY A 18 -16.61 -4.26 5.16
C GLY A 18 -15.30 -4.22 4.40
N LEU A 19 -14.70 -5.39 4.18
CA LEU A 19 -13.47 -5.51 3.38
C LEU A 19 -13.69 -4.98 1.96
N LEU A 20 -14.75 -5.43 1.29
CA LEU A 20 -15.05 -4.98 -0.07
C LEU A 20 -15.32 -3.49 -0.13
N LYS A 21 -15.98 -2.94 0.88
CA LYS A 21 -16.25 -1.50 0.97
C LYS A 21 -14.95 -0.71 1.06
N HIS A 22 -14.03 -1.13 1.93
CA HIS A 22 -12.74 -0.45 2.11
C HIS A 22 -11.88 -0.54 0.85
N ILE A 23 -11.85 -1.70 0.21
CA ILE A 23 -11.13 -1.87 -1.05
C ILE A 23 -11.66 -0.90 -2.10
N GLY A 24 -12.99 -0.79 -2.22
CA GLY A 24 -13.62 0.14 -3.15
C GLY A 24 -13.26 1.60 -2.86
N GLN A 25 -13.27 1.98 -1.59
CA GLN A 25 -12.89 3.34 -1.18
C GLN A 25 -11.44 3.65 -1.51
N TYR A 26 -10.53 2.71 -1.23
CA TYR A 26 -9.12 2.88 -1.56
C TYR A 26 -8.92 2.97 -3.08
N ALA A 27 -9.56 2.09 -3.83
CA ALA A 27 -9.45 2.09 -5.29
C ALA A 27 -9.94 3.41 -5.91
N ALA A 28 -10.94 4.04 -5.30
CA ALA A 28 -11.46 5.33 -5.76
C ALA A 28 -10.51 6.49 -5.43
N SER A 29 -9.56 6.30 -4.53
CA SER A 29 -8.68 7.37 -4.03
C SER A 29 -7.46 7.65 -4.91
N PHE A 30 -7.17 6.79 -5.88
CA PHE A 30 -5.99 6.95 -6.72
C PHE A 30 -6.23 6.41 -8.13
N LYS A 31 -5.34 6.80 -9.05
CA LYS A 31 -5.34 6.30 -10.42
C LYS A 31 -3.97 5.75 -10.73
N ILE A 32 -3.93 4.69 -11.52
CA ILE A 32 -2.70 4.04 -11.93
C ILE A 32 -2.85 3.57 -13.39
N GLU A 33 -1.76 3.62 -14.14
CA GLU A 33 -1.75 3.09 -15.49
C GLU A 33 -1.97 1.58 -15.47
N LYS A 34 -2.63 1.04 -16.50
CA LYS A 34 -2.80 -0.41 -16.62
C LYS A 34 -1.43 -1.08 -16.60
N SER A 35 -1.27 -2.06 -15.75
CA SER A 35 0.00 -2.77 -15.50
C SER A 35 1.09 -1.88 -14.89
N GLY A 36 0.74 -0.67 -14.45
CA GLY A 36 1.66 0.16 -13.67
C GLY A 36 1.91 -0.45 -12.30
N THR A 37 3.05 -0.15 -11.71
CA THR A 37 3.46 -0.71 -10.43
C THR A 37 3.11 0.22 -9.29
N ALA A 38 2.63 -0.34 -8.18
CA ALA A 38 2.42 0.40 -6.95
C ALA A 38 3.03 -0.40 -5.81
N ALA A 39 3.93 0.21 -5.05
CA ALA A 39 4.60 -0.45 -3.95
C ALA A 39 3.84 -0.26 -2.65
N LEU A 40 3.97 -1.24 -1.77
CA LEU A 40 3.36 -1.25 -0.44
C LEU A 40 4.49 -1.33 0.57
N PHE A 41 4.75 -0.23 1.28
CA PHE A 41 5.83 -0.18 2.26
C PHE A 41 5.30 0.31 3.60
N PHE A 42 4.66 -0.58 4.33
CA PHE A 42 4.19 -0.33 5.69
C PHE A 42 3.87 -1.65 6.38
N GLU A 43 3.68 -1.58 7.68
CA GLU A 43 3.48 -2.76 8.54
C GLU A 43 2.17 -3.49 8.26
N ASN A 44 2.11 -4.76 8.66
CA ASN A 44 0.92 -5.59 8.51
C ASN A 44 -0.23 -5.03 9.33
N ARG A 45 -1.27 -4.60 8.62
CA ARG A 45 -2.50 -4.08 9.20
C ARG A 45 -3.61 -4.19 8.14
N PRO A 46 -4.88 -4.04 8.49
CA PRO A 46 -5.97 -4.19 7.51
C PRO A 46 -5.81 -3.32 6.27
N GLU A 47 -5.29 -2.10 6.43
CA GLU A 47 -5.06 -1.17 5.32
C GLU A 47 -4.11 -1.74 4.26
N TRP A 48 -3.20 -2.63 4.66
CA TRP A 48 -2.30 -3.30 3.73
C TRP A 48 -3.10 -4.16 2.74
N VAL A 49 -4.07 -4.90 3.26
CA VAL A 49 -4.95 -5.73 2.44
C VAL A 49 -5.81 -4.86 1.52
N TYR A 50 -6.36 -3.78 2.05
CA TYR A 50 -7.18 -2.85 1.26
C TYR A 50 -6.37 -2.27 0.10
N SER A 51 -5.14 -1.83 0.38
CA SER A 51 -4.26 -1.24 -0.62
C SER A 51 -3.89 -2.26 -1.69
N PHE A 52 -3.51 -3.46 -1.28
CA PHE A 52 -3.11 -4.54 -2.20
C PHE A 52 -4.22 -4.81 -3.23
N TYR A 53 -5.43 -5.05 -2.74
CA TYR A 53 -6.55 -5.38 -3.63
C TYR A 53 -7.06 -4.16 -4.39
N ALA A 54 -6.94 -2.96 -3.84
CA ALA A 54 -7.30 -1.73 -4.55
C ALA A 54 -6.39 -1.51 -5.75
N ILE A 55 -5.09 -1.76 -5.60
CA ILE A 55 -4.14 -1.68 -6.69
C ILE A 55 -4.53 -2.66 -7.79
N TRP A 56 -4.85 -3.88 -7.40
CA TRP A 56 -5.24 -4.92 -8.34
C TRP A 56 -6.57 -4.58 -9.04
N LYS A 57 -7.53 -4.08 -8.28
CA LYS A 57 -8.83 -3.64 -8.83
C LYS A 57 -8.63 -2.56 -9.89
N ASN A 58 -7.67 -1.68 -9.71
CA ASN A 58 -7.35 -0.62 -10.67
C ASN A 58 -6.40 -1.10 -11.79
N GLN A 59 -6.19 -2.41 -11.90
CA GLN A 59 -5.36 -3.04 -12.94
C GLN A 59 -3.86 -2.73 -12.80
N GLY A 60 -3.43 -2.33 -11.62
CA GLY A 60 -2.02 -2.16 -11.29
C GLY A 60 -1.39 -3.44 -10.79
N ILE A 61 -0.07 -3.42 -10.62
CA ILE A 61 0.71 -4.52 -10.10
C ILE A 61 1.22 -4.15 -8.72
N PRO A 62 0.72 -4.78 -7.65
CA PRO A 62 1.21 -4.48 -6.31
C PRO A 62 2.57 -5.12 -6.06
N VAL A 63 3.48 -4.36 -5.44
CA VAL A 63 4.82 -4.81 -5.08
C VAL A 63 4.99 -4.65 -3.58
N PRO A 64 4.81 -5.72 -2.81
CA PRO A 64 5.04 -5.67 -1.37
C PRO A 64 6.51 -5.47 -1.03
N ILE A 65 6.79 -4.60 -0.07
CA ILE A 65 8.14 -4.37 0.46
C ILE A 65 8.08 -4.62 1.96
N ASP A 66 9.05 -5.39 2.47
CA ASP A 66 9.14 -5.65 3.90
C ASP A 66 9.23 -4.33 4.67
N HIS A 67 8.32 -4.10 5.60
CA HIS A 67 8.28 -2.85 6.37
C HIS A 67 9.50 -2.65 7.28
N LEU A 68 10.29 -3.70 7.49
CA LEU A 68 11.54 -3.63 8.26
C LEU A 68 12.77 -3.39 7.38
N ALA A 69 12.58 -3.27 6.06
CA ALA A 69 13.69 -3.01 5.15
C ALA A 69 14.34 -1.65 5.43
N THR A 70 15.64 -1.58 5.23
CA THR A 70 16.40 -0.34 5.36
C THR A 70 16.14 0.58 4.17
N ALA A 71 16.50 1.87 4.31
CA ALA A 71 16.34 2.82 3.21
C ALA A 71 17.09 2.37 1.96
N ASP A 72 18.30 1.81 2.12
CA ASP A 72 19.09 1.30 0.98
C ASP A 72 18.41 0.13 0.29
N GLU A 73 17.84 -0.79 1.07
CA GLU A 73 17.12 -1.94 0.53
C GLU A 73 15.85 -1.49 -0.22
N VAL A 74 15.13 -0.56 0.36
CA VAL A 74 13.92 -0.01 -0.27
C VAL A 74 14.31 0.71 -1.57
N ALA A 75 15.37 1.51 -1.55
CA ALA A 75 15.84 2.22 -2.74
C ALA A 75 16.18 1.27 -3.88
N TYR A 76 16.80 0.14 -3.56
CA TYR A 76 17.11 -0.88 -4.55
C TYR A 76 15.83 -1.42 -5.21
N ILE A 77 14.83 -1.75 -4.39
CA ILE A 77 13.56 -2.26 -4.88
C ILE A 77 12.83 -1.21 -5.73
N LEU A 78 12.83 0.05 -5.29
CA LEU A 78 12.20 1.14 -6.01
C LEU A 78 12.85 1.38 -7.37
N ASN A 79 14.17 1.26 -7.44
CA ASN A 79 14.88 1.39 -8.72
C ASN A 79 14.54 0.26 -9.68
N ASP A 80 14.29 -0.94 -9.14
CA ASP A 80 13.95 -2.11 -9.94
C ASP A 80 12.52 -2.02 -10.50
N CYS A 81 11.55 -1.72 -9.64
CA CYS A 81 10.14 -1.74 -10.04
C CYS A 81 9.61 -0.39 -10.54
N ARG A 82 10.27 0.72 -10.22
CA ARG A 82 9.90 2.08 -10.60
C ARG A 82 8.40 2.35 -10.45
N PRO A 83 7.89 2.31 -9.23
CA PRO A 83 6.45 2.42 -9.01
C PRO A 83 5.92 3.83 -9.30
N GLU A 84 4.69 3.90 -9.81
CA GLU A 84 3.98 5.16 -9.96
C GLU A 84 3.54 5.69 -8.60
N ILE A 85 3.23 4.77 -7.68
CA ILE A 85 2.69 5.08 -6.37
C ILE A 85 3.38 4.21 -5.32
N VAL A 86 3.64 4.79 -4.16
CA VAL A 86 4.07 4.01 -2.97
C VAL A 86 3.09 4.31 -1.85
N PHE A 87 2.44 3.26 -1.37
CA PHE A 87 1.60 3.33 -0.18
C PHE A 87 2.48 3.14 1.04
N THR A 88 2.36 4.02 2.02
CA THR A 88 3.15 3.95 3.24
C THR A 88 2.32 4.36 4.45
N SER A 89 2.87 4.15 5.63
CA SER A 89 2.27 4.58 6.89
C SER A 89 3.15 5.63 7.54
N LYS A 90 2.60 6.25 8.58
CA LYS A 90 3.34 7.21 9.39
C LYS A 90 4.65 6.60 9.91
N ASN A 91 4.64 5.32 10.28
CA ASN A 91 5.81 4.66 10.85
C ASN A 91 6.93 4.43 9.83
N ASN A 92 6.58 4.27 8.56
CA ASN A 92 7.54 3.94 7.51
C ASN A 92 7.89 5.12 6.60
N ARG A 93 7.21 6.24 6.78
CA ARG A 93 7.34 7.40 5.89
C ARG A 93 8.77 7.94 5.82
N GLU A 94 9.43 8.08 6.96
CA GLU A 94 10.78 8.65 6.99
C GLU A 94 11.77 7.79 6.20
N THR A 95 11.72 6.47 6.42
CA THR A 95 12.56 5.53 5.68
C THR A 95 12.27 5.59 4.18
N LEU A 96 11.00 5.69 3.81
CA LEU A 96 10.59 5.81 2.41
C LEU A 96 11.15 7.07 1.76
N LEU A 97 11.08 8.21 2.43
CA LEU A 97 11.59 9.47 1.88
C LEU A 97 13.10 9.40 1.64
N LYS A 98 13.83 8.79 2.55
CA LYS A 98 15.26 8.55 2.38
C LYS A 98 15.54 7.64 1.18
N ALA A 99 14.74 6.58 1.04
CA ALA A 99 14.89 5.63 -0.07
C ALA A 99 14.63 6.29 -1.42
N ILE A 100 13.62 7.14 -1.49
CA ILE A 100 13.29 7.86 -2.72
C ILE A 100 14.44 8.81 -3.10
N GLU A 101 15.03 9.48 -2.11
CA GLU A 101 16.18 10.35 -2.34
C GLU A 101 17.38 9.55 -2.85
N ILE A 102 17.69 8.41 -2.22
CA ILE A 102 18.79 7.54 -2.66
C ILE A 102 18.55 7.03 -4.07
N ALA A 103 17.33 6.62 -4.38
CA ALA A 103 16.97 6.10 -5.71
C ALA A 103 16.93 7.19 -6.77
N GLY A 104 16.73 8.43 -6.39
CA GLY A 104 16.67 9.56 -7.32
C GLY A 104 15.47 9.50 -8.24
N LEU A 105 14.35 8.95 -7.77
CA LEU A 105 13.15 8.83 -8.59
C LEU A 105 12.01 9.69 -8.05
N THR A 106 10.99 9.88 -8.89
CA THR A 106 9.77 10.60 -8.51
C THR A 106 8.62 9.61 -8.50
N THR A 107 7.88 9.58 -7.41
CA THR A 107 6.72 8.70 -7.27
C THR A 107 5.68 9.42 -6.39
N GLN A 108 4.42 9.07 -6.58
CA GLN A 108 3.35 9.58 -5.73
C GLN A 108 3.36 8.80 -4.42
N ILE A 109 3.28 9.49 -3.30
CA ILE A 109 3.22 8.85 -1.99
C ILE A 109 1.80 8.97 -1.46
N ILE A 110 1.23 7.85 -1.06
CA ILE A 110 -0.08 7.82 -0.41
C ILE A 110 0.12 7.33 1.02
N ASP A 111 -0.21 8.17 1.97
CA ASP A 111 -0.16 7.85 3.39
C ASP A 111 -1.49 7.23 3.78
N ILE A 112 -1.48 5.93 4.13
CA ILE A 112 -2.70 5.20 4.45
C ILE A 112 -3.35 5.70 5.74
N ASP A 113 -2.60 6.36 6.60
CA ASP A 113 -3.16 6.95 7.81
C ASP A 113 -4.06 8.14 7.49
N SER A 114 -3.82 8.82 6.36
CA SER A 114 -4.70 9.88 5.88
C SER A 114 -5.96 9.35 5.22
N LEU A 115 -5.92 8.15 4.67
CA LEU A 115 -7.08 7.53 4.01
C LEU A 115 -8.03 6.87 5.01
N SER A 116 -7.55 6.54 6.19
CA SER A 116 -8.30 5.77 7.18
C SER A 116 -9.28 6.60 8.03
N ASN A 117 -9.38 7.87 7.78
CA ASN A 117 -10.30 8.75 8.52
C ASN A 117 -11.70 8.75 7.95
#